data_e266333a9acb9f5d15c6c9d8e6e97f39
#
_entry.id   e266333a9acb9f5d15c6c9d8e6e97f39
#
_cell.length_a   1.000
_cell.length_b   1.000
_cell.length_c   1.000
_cell.angle_alpha   90.00
_cell.angle_beta   90.00
_cell.angle_gamma   90.00
#
_symmetry.space_group_name_H-M   'P 1'
#
loop_
_entity.id
_entity.type
_entity.pdbx_description
1 polymer ?
#
loop_
_entity_poly.entity_id
_entity_poly.type
_entity_poly.pdbx_seq_one_letter_code
_entity_poly.pdbx_strand_id
1 'polypeptide(L)'
;MKTLFIGGIKSGKSRLAEAYILEQAATDKPYYLATNEVFDDEMQARIRVHQQRREDLFVTIEEPVKLFETLQKCRGPVLVECVSMWLNNQLYYQIPEADILQELGAVLQLTCDMVLVHNEVGLSVIADNRLARQFVDLSGKAAQLMGQHCEQVFFCSAGLKIKMK
;
A
#
# COMPACT_ATOMS: atom_id res chain seq x y z
N MET A 1 4.74 -15.18 -1.86
CA MET A 1 3.27 -14.94 -2.00
C MET A 1 2.98 -13.44 -1.93
N LYS A 2 2.09 -12.95 -2.81
CA LYS A 2 1.63 -11.56 -2.79
C LYS A 2 0.14 -11.50 -2.49
N THR A 3 -0.24 -10.63 -1.56
CA THR A 3 -1.63 -10.48 -1.13
C THR A 3 -2.03 -9.00 -1.19
N LEU A 4 -3.18 -8.71 -1.78
CA LEU A 4 -3.74 -7.36 -1.86
C LEU A 4 -4.91 -7.20 -0.90
N PHE A 5 -4.87 -6.18 -0.06
CA PHE A 5 -6.00 -5.67 0.72
C PHE A 5 -6.48 -4.36 0.11
N ILE A 6 -7.66 -4.35 -0.49
CA ILE A 6 -8.25 -3.18 -1.13
C ILE A 6 -9.59 -2.81 -0.47
N GLY A 7 -9.88 -1.52 -0.34
CA GLY A 7 -11.14 -1.05 0.24
C GLY A 7 -11.13 0.45 0.50
N GLY A 8 -12.29 1.02 0.82
CA GLY A 8 -12.47 2.44 1.05
C GLY A 8 -11.70 2.97 2.27
N ILE A 9 -11.72 4.29 2.44
CA ILE A 9 -11.17 4.95 3.64
C ILE A 9 -11.89 4.42 4.88
N LYS A 10 -11.13 4.13 5.96
CA LYS A 10 -11.63 3.57 7.23
C LYS A 10 -12.38 2.23 7.11
N SER A 11 -12.17 1.49 6.03
CA SER A 11 -12.73 0.14 5.85
C SER A 11 -12.17 -0.93 6.79
N GLY A 12 -11.07 -0.62 7.50
CA GLY A 12 -10.35 -1.57 8.37
C GLY A 12 -9.22 -2.33 7.67
N LYS A 13 -8.97 -2.06 6.37
CA LYS A 13 -7.98 -2.79 5.56
C LYS A 13 -6.58 -2.84 6.15
N SER A 14 -6.04 -1.70 6.66
CA SER A 14 -4.69 -1.66 7.25
C SER A 14 -4.57 -2.60 8.45
N ARG A 15 -5.55 -2.55 9.38
CA ARG A 15 -5.59 -3.45 10.54
C ARG A 15 -5.69 -4.92 10.13
N LEU A 16 -6.52 -5.22 9.12
CA LEU A 16 -6.67 -6.58 8.61
C LEU A 16 -5.42 -7.09 7.90
N ALA A 17 -4.71 -6.21 7.17
CA ALA A 17 -3.45 -6.52 6.51
C ALA A 17 -2.30 -6.70 7.51
N GLU A 18 -2.22 -5.85 8.55
CA GLU A 18 -1.26 -6.00 9.66
C GLU A 18 -1.44 -7.35 10.37
N ALA A 19 -2.67 -7.69 10.76
CA ALA A 19 -2.94 -8.98 11.40
C ALA A 19 -2.58 -10.15 10.47
N TYR A 20 -2.91 -10.05 9.19
CA TYR A 20 -2.62 -11.09 8.20
C TYR A 20 -1.11 -11.35 8.05
N ILE A 21 -0.29 -10.30 7.90
CA ILE A 21 1.15 -10.50 7.72
C ILE A 21 1.82 -11.03 8.99
N LEU A 22 1.37 -10.61 10.17
CA LEU A 22 1.86 -11.12 11.46
C LEU A 22 1.54 -12.60 11.65
N GLU A 23 0.38 -13.08 11.18
CA GLU A 23 0.02 -14.50 11.17
C GLU A 23 0.91 -15.32 10.23
N GLN A 24 1.40 -14.71 9.13
CA GLN A 24 2.26 -15.37 8.14
C GLN A 24 3.75 -15.32 8.52
N ALA A 25 4.17 -14.33 9.29
CA ALA A 25 5.55 -14.18 9.74
C ALA A 25 5.85 -15.19 10.86
N ALA A 26 6.62 -16.24 10.56
CA ALA A 26 6.82 -17.36 11.49
C ALA A 26 7.67 -16.99 12.72
N THR A 27 8.76 -16.26 12.57
CA THR A 27 9.71 -15.95 13.66
C THR A 27 10.30 -14.55 13.60
N ASP A 28 10.46 -13.98 12.43
CA ASP A 28 11.11 -12.68 12.24
C ASP A 28 10.07 -11.56 12.10
N LYS A 29 10.38 -10.39 12.69
CA LYS A 29 9.54 -9.21 12.52
C LYS A 29 9.41 -8.86 11.03
N PRO A 30 8.19 -8.79 10.48
CA PRO A 30 8.02 -8.32 9.11
C PRO A 30 8.35 -6.84 9.00
N TYR A 31 8.68 -6.41 7.79
CA TYR A 31 8.87 -5.00 7.47
C TYR A 31 7.51 -4.31 7.30
N TYR A 32 7.43 -3.07 7.79
CA TYR A 32 6.34 -2.15 7.55
C TYR A 32 6.87 -0.98 6.74
N LEU A 33 6.55 -0.94 5.46
CA LEU A 33 6.97 0.14 4.56
C LEU A 33 5.87 1.19 4.50
N ALA A 34 6.11 2.33 5.17
CA ALA A 34 5.23 3.48 5.17
C ALA A 34 5.57 4.39 3.98
N THR A 35 4.57 4.65 3.13
CA THR A 35 4.72 5.50 1.95
C THR A 35 4.22 6.94 2.16
N ASN A 36 3.77 7.26 3.37
CA ASN A 36 3.30 8.60 3.69
C ASN A 36 4.46 9.58 3.71
N GLU A 37 4.31 10.69 3.00
CA GLU A 37 5.17 11.86 3.16
C GLU A 37 4.53 12.78 4.20
N VAL A 38 5.35 13.31 5.11
CA VAL A 38 4.87 14.13 6.23
C VAL A 38 4.86 15.58 5.80
N PHE A 39 3.68 16.16 5.62
CA PHE A 39 3.53 17.54 5.19
C PHE A 39 3.15 18.51 6.32
N ASP A 40 2.69 18.02 7.48
CA ASP A 40 2.28 18.85 8.60
C ASP A 40 2.45 18.16 9.98
N ASP A 41 2.44 18.99 11.05
CA ASP A 41 2.66 18.54 12.44
C ASP A 41 1.52 17.64 12.95
N GLU A 42 0.28 17.80 12.48
CA GLU A 42 -0.86 16.96 12.86
C GLU A 42 -0.69 15.54 12.31
N MET A 43 -0.25 15.45 11.05
CA MET A 43 0.04 14.18 10.39
C MET A 43 1.22 13.48 11.07
N GLN A 44 2.25 14.24 11.46
CA GLN A 44 3.41 13.72 12.20
C GLN A 44 3.01 13.16 13.57
N ALA A 45 2.12 13.82 14.30
CA ALA A 45 1.62 13.34 15.58
C ALA A 45 0.82 12.02 15.43
N ARG A 46 -0.02 11.92 14.41
CA ARG A 46 -0.76 10.68 14.09
C ARG A 46 0.17 9.53 13.71
N ILE A 47 1.20 9.80 12.93
CA ILE A 47 2.22 8.81 12.54
C ILE A 47 2.95 8.30 13.78
N ARG A 48 3.38 9.17 14.72
CA ARG A 48 4.06 8.77 15.96
C ARG A 48 3.21 7.83 16.81
N VAL A 49 1.92 8.09 16.98
CA VAL A 49 1.01 7.21 17.73
C VAL A 49 0.89 5.84 17.06
N HIS A 50 0.84 5.80 15.72
CA HIS A 50 0.82 4.56 14.97
C HIS A 50 2.17 3.82 14.97
N GLN A 51 3.29 4.55 14.99
CA GLN A 51 4.64 3.98 15.10
C GLN A 51 4.84 3.29 16.46
N GLN A 52 4.54 3.97 17.58
CA GLN A 52 4.68 3.41 18.93
C GLN A 52 3.91 2.10 19.11
N ARG A 53 2.74 1.96 18.48
CA ARG A 53 1.93 0.73 18.51
C ARG A 53 2.56 -0.43 17.73
N ARG A 54 3.49 -0.14 16.80
CA ARG A 54 4.07 -1.10 15.84
C ARG A 54 5.54 -1.45 16.13
N GLU A 55 6.25 -0.65 16.95
CA GLU A 55 7.69 -0.79 17.22
C GLU A 55 8.09 -2.20 17.67
N ASP A 56 7.22 -2.87 18.44
CA ASP A 56 7.47 -4.24 18.89
C ASP A 56 7.14 -5.32 17.85
N LEU A 57 6.31 -5.00 16.85
CA LEU A 57 5.76 -5.97 15.89
C LEU A 57 6.41 -5.92 14.52
N PHE A 58 6.95 -4.76 14.10
CA PHE A 58 7.47 -4.53 12.77
C PHE A 58 8.83 -3.85 12.77
N VAL A 59 9.59 -4.05 11.68
CA VAL A 59 10.72 -3.19 11.31
C VAL A 59 10.19 -2.12 10.38
N THR A 60 10.04 -0.87 10.87
CA THR A 60 9.46 0.23 10.08
C THR A 60 10.50 0.85 9.14
N ILE A 61 10.12 1.03 7.87
CA ILE A 61 10.87 1.77 6.85
C ILE A 61 9.94 2.86 6.31
N GLU A 62 10.45 4.09 6.21
CA GLU A 62 9.75 5.20 5.59
C GLU A 62 10.35 5.47 4.21
N GLU A 63 9.56 5.26 3.16
CA GLU A 63 9.98 5.51 1.78
C GLU A 63 8.77 5.91 0.92
N PRO A 64 8.65 7.21 0.62
CA PRO A 64 7.49 7.73 -0.10
C PRO A 64 7.55 7.53 -1.63
N VAL A 65 8.74 7.33 -2.22
CA VAL A 65 8.94 7.40 -3.68
C VAL A 65 9.57 6.15 -4.26
N LYS A 66 10.71 5.70 -3.72
CA LYS A 66 11.56 4.63 -4.30
C LYS A 66 11.15 3.24 -3.82
N LEU A 67 9.95 2.84 -4.17
CA LEU A 67 9.35 1.60 -3.68
C LEU A 67 10.17 0.37 -4.06
N PHE A 68 10.54 0.24 -5.33
CA PHE A 68 11.27 -0.92 -5.85
C PHE A 68 12.66 -1.06 -5.21
N GLU A 69 13.46 0.02 -5.19
CA GLU A 69 14.79 0.00 -4.61
C GLU A 69 14.79 -0.37 -3.12
N THR A 70 13.77 0.05 -2.39
CA THR A 70 13.62 -0.21 -0.96
C THR A 70 13.21 -1.64 -0.70
N LEU A 71 12.25 -2.15 -1.45
CA LEU A 71 11.78 -3.53 -1.33
C LEU A 71 12.85 -4.56 -1.66
N GLN A 72 13.76 -4.28 -2.60
CA GLN A 72 14.89 -5.16 -2.91
C GLN A 72 15.85 -5.38 -1.73
N LYS A 73 15.89 -4.46 -0.77
CA LYS A 73 16.77 -4.53 0.41
C LYS A 73 16.14 -5.32 1.56
N CYS A 74 14.83 -5.53 1.54
CA CYS A 74 14.11 -6.26 2.58
C CYS A 74 14.42 -7.77 2.49
N ARG A 75 14.72 -8.38 3.64
CA ARG A 75 15.09 -9.81 3.73
C ARG A 75 13.98 -10.71 4.27
N GLY A 76 12.80 -10.17 4.50
CA GLY A 76 11.64 -10.88 5.04
C GLY A 76 10.32 -10.38 4.44
N PRO A 77 9.18 -10.83 4.97
CA PRO A 77 7.86 -10.37 4.54
C PRO A 77 7.70 -8.86 4.70
N VAL A 78 7.03 -8.21 3.74
CA VAL A 78 6.83 -6.75 3.75
C VAL A 78 5.36 -6.39 3.63
N LEU A 79 4.90 -5.52 4.52
CA LEU A 79 3.62 -4.82 4.39
C LEU A 79 3.88 -3.44 3.77
N VAL A 80 3.31 -3.15 2.62
CA VAL A 80 3.35 -1.83 1.97
C VAL A 80 2.08 -1.05 2.33
N GLU A 81 2.24 -0.04 3.17
CA GLU A 81 1.16 0.84 3.63
C GLU A 81 1.42 2.29 3.20
N CYS A 82 0.81 2.87 2.20
CA CYS A 82 -0.18 2.28 1.31
C CYS A 82 0.16 2.60 -0.16
N VAL A 83 -0.13 1.71 -1.08
CA VAL A 83 0.18 1.92 -2.51
C VAL A 83 -0.49 3.19 -3.05
N SER A 84 -1.72 3.54 -2.60
CA SER A 84 -2.40 4.76 -3.04
C SER A 84 -1.65 6.04 -2.66
N MET A 85 -1.00 6.07 -1.49
CA MET A 85 -0.17 7.23 -1.10
C MET A 85 1.09 7.30 -1.95
N TRP A 86 1.73 6.15 -2.21
CA TRP A 86 2.86 6.09 -3.14
C TRP A 86 2.48 6.62 -4.53
N LEU A 87 1.34 6.22 -5.10
CA LEU A 87 0.84 6.75 -6.37
C LEU A 87 0.62 8.27 -6.33
N ASN A 88 0.07 8.78 -5.22
CA ASN A 88 -0.12 10.21 -5.03
C ASN A 88 1.22 10.97 -5.00
N ASN A 89 2.22 10.42 -4.32
CA ASN A 89 3.57 11.01 -4.27
C ASN A 89 4.22 11.02 -5.67
N GLN A 90 4.08 9.92 -6.43
CA GLN A 90 4.57 9.84 -7.81
C GLN A 90 3.97 10.95 -8.70
N LEU A 91 2.65 11.17 -8.60
CA LEU A 91 1.98 12.25 -9.33
C LEU A 91 2.43 13.64 -8.86
N TYR A 92 2.64 13.83 -7.56
CA TYR A 92 3.16 15.08 -7.00
C TYR A 92 4.54 15.42 -7.57
N TYR A 93 5.41 14.42 -7.69
CA TYR A 93 6.74 14.55 -8.31
C TYR A 93 6.71 14.50 -9.84
N GLN A 94 5.53 14.50 -10.45
CA GLN A 94 5.32 14.52 -11.91
C GLN A 94 5.98 13.35 -12.64
N ILE A 95 6.10 12.20 -12.00
CA ILE A 95 6.59 10.97 -12.64
C ILE A 95 5.56 10.52 -13.69
N PRO A 96 6.01 10.17 -14.92
CA PRO A 96 5.12 9.71 -15.97
C PRO A 96 4.35 8.44 -15.56
N GLU A 97 3.06 8.36 -15.91
CA GLU A 97 2.20 7.21 -15.56
C GLU A 97 2.81 5.87 -16.02
N ALA A 98 3.42 5.84 -17.20
CA ALA A 98 4.05 4.64 -17.73
C ALA A 98 5.18 4.13 -16.80
N ASP A 99 6.00 5.05 -16.28
CA ASP A 99 7.12 4.72 -15.41
C ASP A 99 6.60 4.25 -14.03
N ILE A 100 5.54 4.87 -13.50
CA ILE A 100 4.88 4.45 -12.27
C ILE A 100 4.36 3.01 -12.38
N LEU A 101 3.64 2.69 -13.44
CA LEU A 101 3.08 1.36 -13.66
C LEU A 101 4.19 0.33 -13.96
N GLN A 102 5.27 0.74 -14.63
CA GLN A 102 6.45 -0.10 -14.83
C GLN A 102 7.14 -0.43 -13.50
N GLU A 103 7.36 0.55 -12.62
CA GLU A 103 7.94 0.32 -11.29
C GLU A 103 7.05 -0.61 -10.46
N LEU A 104 5.74 -0.37 -10.43
CA LEU A 104 4.79 -1.25 -9.75
C LEU A 104 4.84 -2.67 -10.31
N GLY A 105 4.93 -2.83 -11.63
CA GLY A 105 5.11 -4.12 -12.29
C GLY A 105 6.38 -4.83 -11.84
N ALA A 106 7.50 -4.10 -11.73
CA ALA A 106 8.77 -4.63 -11.23
C ALA A 106 8.68 -5.04 -9.75
N VAL A 107 8.01 -4.24 -8.91
CA VAL A 107 7.72 -4.60 -7.50
C VAL A 107 6.95 -5.91 -7.43
N LEU A 108 5.94 -6.10 -8.27
CA LEU A 108 5.13 -7.31 -8.29
C LEU A 108 5.89 -8.55 -8.80
N GLN A 109 7.06 -8.40 -9.41
CA GLN A 109 7.93 -9.52 -9.81
C GLN A 109 8.97 -9.90 -8.74
N LEU A 110 9.16 -9.11 -7.68
CA LEU A 110 10.07 -9.45 -6.58
C LEU A 110 9.67 -10.77 -5.93
N THR A 111 10.65 -11.54 -5.49
CA THR A 111 10.41 -12.87 -4.90
C THR A 111 10.00 -12.85 -3.43
N CYS A 112 10.08 -11.68 -2.75
CA CYS A 112 9.69 -11.54 -1.34
C CYS A 112 8.17 -11.71 -1.14
N ASP A 113 7.78 -12.22 0.01
CA ASP A 113 6.40 -12.23 0.47
C ASP A 113 5.94 -10.80 0.75
N MET A 114 4.78 -10.41 0.19
CA MET A 114 4.33 -9.02 0.23
C MET A 114 2.84 -8.91 0.47
N VAL A 115 2.47 -8.04 1.38
CA VAL A 115 1.09 -7.61 1.60
C VAL A 115 0.97 -6.16 1.16
N LEU A 116 0.10 -5.89 0.19
CA LEU A 116 -0.14 -4.56 -0.38
C LEU A 116 -1.46 -4.02 0.15
N VAL A 117 -1.44 -2.79 0.65
CA VAL A 117 -2.66 -2.08 1.07
C VAL A 117 -2.96 -0.98 0.06
N HIS A 118 -4.19 -0.96 -0.44
CA HIS A 118 -4.62 0.00 -1.45
C HIS A 118 -6.00 0.58 -1.14
N ASN A 119 -6.18 1.90 -1.36
CA ASN A 119 -7.49 2.51 -1.25
C ASN A 119 -8.28 2.30 -2.53
N GLU A 120 -9.51 1.79 -2.39
CA GLU A 120 -10.49 1.84 -3.47
C GLU A 120 -11.07 3.27 -3.54
N VAL A 121 -10.77 3.97 -4.61
CA VAL A 121 -11.18 5.37 -4.84
C VAL A 121 -12.12 5.52 -6.04
N GLY A 122 -12.33 4.46 -6.80
CA GLY A 122 -13.12 4.46 -8.04
C GLY A 122 -14.62 4.24 -7.81
N LEU A 123 -15.06 3.83 -6.62
CA LEU A 123 -16.47 3.60 -6.29
C LEU A 123 -17.22 4.89 -5.88
N SER A 124 -16.65 6.06 -6.13
CA SER A 124 -17.23 7.36 -5.81
C SER A 124 -17.73 8.08 -7.08
N VAL A 125 -18.33 9.26 -6.91
CA VAL A 125 -18.67 10.14 -8.02
C VAL A 125 -17.42 10.63 -8.74
N ILE A 126 -17.55 10.97 -10.04
CA ILE A 126 -16.45 11.51 -10.84
C ILE A 126 -15.94 12.82 -10.20
N ALA A 127 -14.64 12.91 -9.97
CA ALA A 127 -14.03 14.07 -9.35
C ALA A 127 -14.08 15.32 -10.25
N ASP A 128 -14.32 16.48 -9.65
CA ASP A 128 -14.47 17.74 -10.37
C ASP A 128 -13.17 18.24 -11.00
N ASN A 129 -12.04 18.04 -10.32
CA ASN A 129 -10.75 18.54 -10.80
C ASN A 129 -9.97 17.47 -11.59
N ARG A 130 -9.12 17.94 -12.49
CA ARG A 130 -8.34 17.09 -13.40
C ARG A 130 -7.36 16.18 -12.66
N LEU A 131 -6.68 16.69 -11.63
CA LEU A 131 -5.67 15.93 -10.89
C LEU A 131 -6.32 14.76 -10.14
N ALA A 132 -7.46 14.99 -9.50
CA ALA A 132 -8.19 13.92 -8.84
C ALA A 132 -8.66 12.84 -9.82
N ARG A 133 -9.12 13.21 -11.03
CA ARG A 133 -9.46 12.22 -12.08
C ARG A 133 -8.23 11.42 -12.51
N GLN A 134 -7.09 12.07 -12.73
CA GLN A 134 -5.84 11.37 -13.07
C GLN A 134 -5.43 10.39 -11.96
N PHE A 135 -5.57 10.78 -10.69
CA PHE A 135 -5.29 9.89 -9.56
C PHE A 135 -6.24 8.68 -9.55
N VAL A 136 -7.55 8.89 -9.74
CA VAL A 136 -8.54 7.79 -9.80
C VAL A 136 -8.23 6.82 -10.94
N ASP A 137 -7.92 7.33 -12.13
CA ASP A 137 -7.59 6.51 -13.29
C ASP A 137 -6.31 5.69 -13.06
N LEU A 138 -5.25 6.33 -12.56
CA LEU A 138 -3.99 5.66 -12.22
C LEU A 138 -4.18 4.61 -11.12
N SER A 139 -4.93 4.95 -10.07
CA SER A 139 -5.27 4.06 -8.97
C SER A 139 -6.02 2.81 -9.47
N GLY A 140 -6.98 2.98 -10.37
CA GLY A 140 -7.70 1.88 -10.99
C GLY A 140 -6.80 0.95 -11.83
N LYS A 141 -5.89 1.53 -12.64
CA LYS A 141 -4.90 0.75 -13.41
C LYS A 141 -3.94 -0.02 -12.48
N ALA A 142 -3.45 0.63 -11.44
CA ALA A 142 -2.60 -0.01 -10.44
C ALA A 142 -3.33 -1.15 -9.70
N ALA A 143 -4.60 -0.95 -9.32
CA ALA A 143 -5.41 -1.98 -8.69
C ALA A 143 -5.61 -3.21 -9.60
N GLN A 144 -5.87 -3.00 -10.89
CA GLN A 144 -5.98 -4.08 -11.87
C GLN A 144 -4.65 -4.85 -12.00
N LEU A 145 -3.52 -4.13 -12.09
CA LEU A 145 -2.19 -4.74 -12.18
C LEU A 145 -1.90 -5.59 -10.93
N MET A 146 -2.14 -5.05 -9.73
CA MET A 146 -1.99 -5.81 -8.48
C MET A 146 -2.95 -7.01 -8.42
N GLY A 147 -4.21 -6.86 -8.82
CA GLY A 147 -5.20 -7.93 -8.85
C GLY A 147 -4.80 -9.09 -9.77
N GLN A 148 -4.14 -8.81 -10.89
CA GLN A 148 -3.62 -9.82 -11.81
C GLN A 148 -2.45 -10.61 -11.20
N HIS A 149 -1.52 -9.94 -10.51
CA HIS A 149 -0.25 -10.53 -10.04
C HIS A 149 -0.32 -11.09 -8.61
N CYS A 150 -1.22 -10.58 -7.77
CA CYS A 150 -1.38 -11.12 -6.41
C CYS A 150 -2.06 -12.50 -6.44
N GLU A 151 -1.58 -13.42 -5.61
CA GLU A 151 -2.17 -14.74 -5.42
C GLU A 151 -3.46 -14.67 -4.61
N GLN A 152 -3.60 -13.66 -3.75
CA GLN A 152 -4.80 -13.41 -2.96
C GLN A 152 -5.21 -11.95 -3.04
N VAL A 153 -6.51 -11.71 -3.13
CA VAL A 153 -7.11 -10.38 -3.12
C VAL A 153 -8.28 -10.36 -2.15
N PHE A 154 -8.23 -9.43 -1.20
CA PHE A 154 -9.31 -9.20 -0.22
C PHE A 154 -9.92 -7.82 -0.40
N PHE A 155 -11.24 -7.77 -0.55
CA PHE A 155 -11.99 -6.52 -0.45
C PHE A 155 -12.39 -6.27 0.99
N CYS A 156 -12.13 -5.05 1.51
CA CYS A 156 -12.37 -4.68 2.89
C CYS A 156 -13.46 -3.62 3.00
N SER A 157 -14.46 -3.89 3.82
CA SER A 157 -15.54 -2.95 4.14
C SER A 157 -16.05 -3.20 5.56
N ALA A 158 -16.41 -2.14 6.29
CA ALA A 158 -16.99 -2.22 7.63
C ALA A 158 -16.17 -3.09 8.63
N GLY A 159 -14.84 -3.12 8.50
CA GLY A 159 -13.96 -3.92 9.35
C GLY A 159 -13.91 -5.42 9.00
N LEU A 160 -14.58 -5.84 7.94
CA LEU A 160 -14.62 -7.20 7.43
C LEU A 160 -13.78 -7.32 6.15
N LYS A 161 -13.30 -8.54 5.84
CA LYS A 161 -12.64 -8.85 4.57
C LYS A 161 -13.40 -9.95 3.83
N ILE A 162 -13.58 -9.75 2.53
CA ILE A 162 -14.15 -10.74 1.61
C ILE A 162 -13.06 -11.16 0.64
N LYS A 163 -12.81 -12.45 0.52
CA LYS A 163 -11.84 -12.97 -0.45
C LYS A 163 -12.43 -12.89 -1.85
N MET A 164 -11.73 -12.19 -2.77
CA MET A 164 -12.09 -12.07 -4.18
C MET A 164 -11.31 -13.05 -5.06
N LYS A 165 -10.06 -13.36 -4.64
CA LYS A 165 -9.18 -14.29 -5.35
C LYS A 165 -8.39 -15.14 -4.37
#